data_44c957e440021dd51cd1aa1e6508c8c0
#
_entry.id   44c957e440021dd51cd1aa1e6508c8c0
#
_cell.length_a   1.000
_cell.length_b   1.000
_cell.length_c   1.000
_cell.angle_alpha   90.00
_cell.angle_beta   90.00
_cell.angle_gamma   90.00
#
_symmetry.space_group_name_H-M   'P 1'
#
loop_
_entity.id
_entity.type
_entity.pdbx_description
1 polymer ?
#
loop_
_entity_poly.entity_id
_entity_poly.type
_entity_poly.pdbx_seq_one_letter_code
_entity_poly.pdbx_strand_id
1 'polypeptide(L)'
;MGQCKVCGKSIEWDKLVCDDCLEELRMKTPIKVPKKGTVQSVTENEITMDAVTGMNLANLMSKSPWGDLPPTQQRIHEIMDAMKDLLLYKNQMYGDSAINPEKIFYKGDSTSSILVRLNDKIGRVKANPDDKPRINDVCDIIGYCTLLLISMGVTAEDIAKFKD
;
A
#
# COMPACT_ATOMS: atom_id res chain seq x y z
N MET A 1 -26.43 22.00 -5.64
CA MET A 1 -26.82 20.58 -5.62
C MET A 1 -26.04 19.86 -6.71
N GLY A 2 -25.34 18.77 -6.37
CA GLY A 2 -24.70 17.88 -7.33
C GLY A 2 -25.70 16.89 -7.92
N GLN A 3 -25.26 16.11 -8.91
CA GLN A 3 -26.08 15.04 -9.48
C GLN A 3 -25.40 13.68 -9.25
N CYS A 4 -26.18 12.66 -8.86
CA CYS A 4 -25.70 11.29 -8.73
C CYS A 4 -25.19 10.78 -10.07
N LYS A 5 -23.96 10.29 -10.10
CA LYS A 5 -23.31 9.80 -11.33
C LYS A 5 -23.91 8.50 -11.89
N VAL A 6 -24.79 7.84 -11.14
CA VAL A 6 -25.42 6.58 -11.56
C VAL A 6 -26.84 6.81 -12.07
N CYS A 7 -27.69 7.55 -11.35
CA CYS A 7 -29.10 7.73 -11.71
C CYS A 7 -29.52 9.19 -12.01
N GLY A 8 -28.63 10.16 -11.88
CA GLY A 8 -28.90 11.58 -12.16
C GLY A 8 -29.74 12.33 -11.12
N LYS A 9 -30.16 11.69 -10.02
CA LYS A 9 -30.92 12.39 -8.94
C LYS A 9 -30.06 13.49 -8.30
N SER A 10 -30.67 14.58 -7.89
CA SER A 10 -30.01 15.64 -7.13
C SER A 10 -29.55 15.14 -5.77
N ILE A 11 -28.29 15.43 -5.42
CA ILE A 11 -27.63 15.03 -4.17
C ILE A 11 -26.86 16.21 -3.58
N GLU A 12 -26.43 16.07 -2.32
CA GLU A 12 -25.55 17.05 -1.67
C GLU A 12 -24.19 17.12 -2.38
N TRP A 13 -23.52 18.27 -2.29
CA TRP A 13 -22.29 18.56 -3.04
C TRP A 13 -21.09 17.68 -2.68
N ASP A 14 -21.13 17.06 -1.50
CA ASP A 14 -20.12 16.17 -0.94
C ASP A 14 -20.30 14.70 -1.34
N LYS A 15 -21.44 14.35 -1.96
CA LYS A 15 -21.75 12.98 -2.42
C LYS A 15 -21.54 12.85 -3.93
N LEU A 16 -20.99 11.72 -4.35
CA LEU A 16 -20.84 11.34 -5.76
C LEU A 16 -21.98 10.45 -6.24
N VAL A 17 -22.63 9.73 -5.33
CA VAL A 17 -23.68 8.74 -5.59
C VAL A 17 -24.76 8.88 -4.52
N CYS A 18 -26.03 8.74 -4.88
CA CYS A 18 -27.13 8.76 -3.91
C CYS A 18 -27.17 7.46 -3.10
N ASP A 19 -27.77 7.52 -1.91
CA ASP A 19 -27.79 6.39 -0.98
C ASP A 19 -28.47 5.15 -1.59
N ASP A 20 -29.53 5.30 -2.39
CA ASP A 20 -30.21 4.22 -3.11
C ASP A 20 -29.27 3.49 -4.08
N CYS A 21 -28.50 4.23 -4.88
CA CYS A 21 -27.53 3.66 -5.82
C CYS A 21 -26.31 3.05 -5.12
N LEU A 22 -25.94 3.58 -3.96
CA LEU A 22 -24.85 3.02 -3.14
C LEU A 22 -25.24 1.65 -2.58
N GLU A 23 -26.49 1.51 -2.14
CA GLU A 23 -27.04 0.25 -1.63
C GLU A 23 -27.15 -0.80 -2.75
N GLU A 24 -27.61 -0.40 -3.93
CA GLU A 24 -27.69 -1.26 -5.10
C GLU A 24 -26.29 -1.73 -5.59
N LEU A 25 -25.28 -0.88 -5.53
CA LEU A 25 -23.90 -1.23 -5.82
C LEU A 25 -23.30 -2.20 -4.79
N ARG A 26 -23.67 -2.05 -3.50
CA ARG A 26 -23.31 -2.99 -2.42
C ARG A 26 -23.90 -4.37 -2.63
N MET A 27 -25.13 -4.47 -3.13
CA MET A 27 -25.77 -5.75 -3.38
C MET A 27 -25.22 -6.48 -4.62
N LYS A 28 -24.72 -5.75 -5.62
CA LYS A 28 -24.16 -6.32 -6.86
C LYS A 28 -22.72 -6.82 -6.72
N THR A 29 -22.00 -6.43 -5.67
CA THR A 29 -20.67 -6.96 -5.35
C THR A 29 -20.69 -7.59 -3.96
N PRO A 30 -21.01 -8.88 -3.82
CA PRO A 30 -20.81 -9.56 -2.56
C PRO A 30 -19.30 -9.66 -2.31
N ILE A 31 -18.76 -8.70 -1.56
CA ILE A 31 -17.47 -8.88 -0.91
C ILE A 31 -17.69 -10.03 0.07
N LYS A 32 -17.21 -11.23 -0.28
CA LYS A 32 -17.10 -12.34 0.66
C LYS A 32 -16.09 -11.91 1.74
N VAL A 33 -16.57 -11.16 2.73
CA VAL A 33 -15.88 -11.05 4.00
C VAL A 33 -15.93 -12.47 4.58
N PRO A 34 -14.80 -13.13 4.83
CA PRO A 34 -14.82 -14.40 5.51
C PRO A 34 -15.46 -14.14 6.89
N LYS A 35 -16.67 -14.68 7.12
CA LYS A 35 -17.28 -14.70 8.44
C LYS A 35 -16.24 -15.33 9.36
N LYS A 36 -15.92 -14.66 10.47
CA LYS A 36 -15.19 -15.27 11.58
C LYS A 36 -15.87 -16.60 11.88
N GLY A 37 -15.30 -17.67 11.37
CA GLY A 37 -15.76 -19.01 11.66
C GLY A 37 -15.55 -19.21 13.15
N THR A 38 -16.64 -19.54 13.83
CA THR A 38 -16.60 -20.15 15.15
C THR A 38 -15.57 -21.27 15.06
N VAL A 39 -14.49 -21.16 15.82
CA VAL A 39 -13.49 -22.21 15.96
C VAL A 39 -14.23 -23.36 16.66
N GLN A 40 -14.75 -24.29 15.88
CA GLN A 40 -15.09 -25.58 16.41
C GLN A 40 -13.80 -26.26 16.78
N SER A 41 -13.71 -26.68 18.02
CA SER A 41 -12.60 -27.48 18.57
C SER A 41 -12.36 -28.67 17.65
N VAL A 42 -11.32 -28.59 16.83
CA VAL A 42 -10.76 -29.75 16.14
C VAL A 42 -10.01 -30.52 17.20
N THR A 43 -10.51 -31.67 17.54
CA THR A 43 -9.83 -32.63 18.40
C THR A 43 -8.50 -33.05 17.77
N GLU A 44 -7.48 -33.05 18.60
CA GLU A 44 -6.07 -33.26 18.26
C GLU A 44 -5.71 -34.70 17.79
N ASN A 45 -6.42 -35.31 16.88
CA ASN A 45 -6.01 -36.67 16.46
C ASN A 45 -6.44 -36.98 15.02
N GLU A 46 -5.91 -36.25 14.04
CA GLU A 46 -5.77 -36.77 12.66
C GLU A 46 -4.87 -35.82 11.84
N ILE A 47 -3.59 -35.77 12.20
CA ILE A 47 -2.54 -35.32 11.26
C ILE A 47 -1.84 -36.59 10.80
N THR A 48 -2.28 -37.12 9.66
CA THR A 48 -1.56 -38.20 8.99
C THR A 48 -0.22 -37.65 8.51
N MET A 49 0.84 -38.16 9.09
CA MET A 49 2.20 -37.90 8.65
C MET A 49 2.44 -38.65 7.34
N ASP A 50 2.64 -37.91 6.25
CA ASP A 50 3.23 -38.48 5.05
C ASP A 50 4.67 -38.85 5.32
N ALA A 51 4.96 -40.15 5.27
CA ALA A 51 6.21 -40.76 5.68
C ALA A 51 7.42 -40.45 4.76
N VAL A 52 7.34 -39.49 3.85
CA VAL A 52 8.38 -39.22 2.87
C VAL A 52 9.22 -37.97 3.17
N THR A 53 8.76 -37.03 3.99
CA THR A 53 9.54 -35.79 4.20
C THR A 53 9.77 -35.37 5.64
N GLY A 54 9.20 -36.03 6.66
CA GLY A 54 9.47 -35.67 8.07
C GLY A 54 9.32 -34.18 8.45
N MET A 55 8.81 -33.36 7.56
CA MET A 55 8.62 -31.93 7.76
C MET A 55 7.18 -31.66 8.16
N ASN A 56 7.00 -31.23 9.39
CA ASN A 56 5.73 -30.79 9.92
C ASN A 56 5.26 -29.54 9.14
N LEU A 57 4.14 -29.65 8.40
CA LEU A 57 3.57 -28.56 7.60
C LEU A 57 3.30 -27.29 8.43
N ALA A 58 3.03 -27.44 9.74
CA ALA A 58 2.92 -26.34 10.68
C ALA A 58 4.24 -25.57 10.87
N ASN A 59 5.39 -26.25 10.78
CA ASN A 59 6.71 -25.64 10.83
C ASN A 59 7.11 -24.94 9.53
N LEU A 60 6.55 -25.35 8.39
CA LEU A 60 6.74 -24.64 7.12
C LEU A 60 5.93 -23.33 7.05
N MET A 61 4.73 -23.31 7.66
CA MET A 61 3.87 -22.12 7.66
C MET A 61 4.23 -21.08 8.73
N SER A 62 5.05 -21.44 9.73
CA SER A 62 5.46 -20.55 10.81
C SER A 62 6.82 -19.87 10.61
N LYS A 63 7.62 -20.33 9.65
CA LYS A 63 8.89 -19.66 9.31
C LYS A 63 8.60 -18.50 8.36
N SER A 64 8.81 -17.28 8.86
CA SER A 64 9.00 -16.12 7.99
C SER A 64 10.01 -16.52 6.89
N PRO A 65 9.76 -16.19 5.62
CA PRO A 65 10.74 -16.43 4.55
C PRO A 65 12.12 -15.82 4.86
N TRP A 66 12.22 -15.00 5.89
CA TRP A 66 13.41 -14.28 6.33
C TRP A 66 13.93 -14.76 7.69
N GLY A 67 13.48 -15.94 8.19
CA GLY A 67 13.71 -16.40 9.57
C GLY A 67 15.17 -16.58 9.99
N ASP A 68 16.10 -16.77 9.03
CA ASP A 68 17.53 -16.96 9.30
C ASP A 68 18.34 -15.64 9.26
N LEU A 69 17.68 -14.49 8.97
CA LEU A 69 18.33 -13.19 8.95
C LEU A 69 18.36 -12.53 10.34
N PRO A 70 19.32 -11.63 10.61
CA PRO A 70 19.29 -10.81 11.82
C PRO A 70 17.96 -10.03 11.95
N PRO A 71 17.45 -9.80 13.18
CA PRO A 71 16.13 -9.21 13.41
C PRO A 71 15.90 -7.89 12.67
N THR A 72 16.90 -7.02 12.58
CA THR A 72 16.79 -5.75 11.84
C THR A 72 16.62 -5.99 10.34
N GLN A 73 17.32 -6.96 9.76
CA GLN A 73 17.19 -7.28 8.34
C GLN A 73 15.81 -7.87 8.03
N GLN A 74 15.27 -8.72 8.90
CA GLN A 74 13.90 -9.23 8.79
C GLN A 74 12.90 -8.05 8.77
N ARG A 75 13.05 -7.08 9.69
CA ARG A 75 12.18 -5.89 9.75
C ARG A 75 12.32 -4.99 8.52
N ILE A 76 13.53 -4.88 7.95
CA ILE A 76 13.73 -4.14 6.68
C ILE A 76 12.91 -4.78 5.56
N HIS A 77 12.98 -6.11 5.40
CA HIS A 77 12.18 -6.83 4.39
C HIS A 77 10.69 -6.60 4.60
N GLU A 78 10.17 -6.81 5.82
CA GLU A 78 8.75 -6.63 6.14
C GLU A 78 8.27 -5.21 5.80
N ILE A 79 9.02 -4.20 6.22
CA ILE A 79 8.64 -2.79 5.98
C ILE A 79 8.73 -2.46 4.48
N MET A 80 9.76 -2.91 3.78
CA MET A 80 9.92 -2.62 2.35
C MET A 80 8.87 -3.34 1.50
N ASP A 81 8.50 -4.57 1.84
CA ASP A 81 7.40 -5.27 1.17
C ASP A 81 6.06 -4.56 1.40
N ALA A 82 5.74 -4.17 2.63
CA ALA A 82 4.54 -3.40 2.94
C ALA A 82 4.53 -2.03 2.21
N MET A 83 5.67 -1.35 2.12
CA MET A 83 5.81 -0.10 1.38
C MET A 83 5.61 -0.28 -0.11
N LYS A 84 6.16 -1.34 -0.69
CA LYS A 84 5.94 -1.70 -2.10
C LYS A 84 4.44 -1.88 -2.38
N ASP A 85 3.73 -2.66 -1.56
CA ASP A 85 2.31 -2.92 -1.73
C ASP A 85 1.48 -1.64 -1.58
N LEU A 86 1.82 -0.78 -0.61
CA LEU A 86 1.19 0.53 -0.45
C LEU A 86 1.41 1.43 -1.68
N LEU A 87 2.61 1.45 -2.26
CA LEU A 87 2.91 2.27 -3.43
C LEU A 87 2.18 1.77 -4.68
N LEU A 88 2.13 0.45 -4.89
CA LEU A 88 1.38 -0.16 -5.98
C LEU A 88 -0.12 0.15 -5.85
N TYR A 89 -0.68 0.04 -4.65
CA TYR A 89 -2.07 0.42 -4.38
C TYR A 89 -2.32 1.90 -4.68
N LYS A 90 -1.47 2.81 -4.18
CA LYS A 90 -1.61 4.25 -4.43
C LYS A 90 -1.50 4.58 -5.92
N ASN A 91 -0.56 3.96 -6.64
CA ASN A 91 -0.42 4.13 -8.09
C ASN A 91 -1.68 3.68 -8.83
N GLN A 92 -2.25 2.53 -8.46
CA GLN A 92 -3.50 2.04 -9.04
C GLN A 92 -4.68 3.01 -8.78
N MET A 93 -4.79 3.57 -7.57
CA MET A 93 -5.90 4.45 -7.20
C MET A 93 -5.79 5.85 -7.81
N TYR A 94 -4.59 6.39 -7.91
CA TYR A 94 -4.34 7.76 -8.39
C TYR A 94 -3.82 7.81 -9.83
N GLY A 95 -3.68 6.65 -10.49
CA GLY A 95 -3.01 6.52 -11.78
C GLY A 95 -1.54 6.91 -11.67
N ASP A 96 -0.92 7.11 -12.79
CA ASP A 96 0.50 7.45 -12.89
C ASP A 96 0.75 8.98 -12.76
N SER A 97 -0.14 9.68 -12.07
CA SER A 97 -0.17 11.15 -12.00
C SER A 97 1.07 11.79 -11.35
N ALA A 98 1.86 11.02 -10.60
CA ALA A 98 3.11 11.52 -10.03
C ALA A 98 4.25 11.57 -11.06
N ILE A 99 4.30 10.60 -11.97
CA ILE A 99 5.29 10.51 -13.06
C ILE A 99 4.81 11.23 -14.31
N ASN A 100 3.52 11.10 -14.63
CA ASN A 100 2.87 11.73 -15.78
C ASN A 100 1.78 12.71 -15.32
N PRO A 101 2.13 13.85 -14.68
CA PRO A 101 1.15 14.81 -14.18
C PRO A 101 0.42 15.50 -15.33
N GLU A 102 -0.90 15.70 -15.17
CA GLU A 102 -1.65 16.61 -16.03
C GLU A 102 -1.14 18.06 -15.82
N LYS A 103 -0.67 18.68 -16.89
CA LYS A 103 -0.02 20.01 -16.86
C LYS A 103 -1.04 21.15 -17.01
N ILE A 104 -2.09 21.17 -16.18
CA ILE A 104 -3.17 22.18 -16.26
C ILE A 104 -2.65 23.53 -15.79
N PHE A 105 -2.06 23.61 -14.60
CA PHE A 105 -1.60 24.86 -13.99
C PHE A 105 -0.07 24.94 -13.89
N TYR A 106 0.62 23.83 -13.77
CA TYR A 106 2.05 23.75 -13.65
C TYR A 106 2.66 22.98 -14.84
N LYS A 107 3.57 23.64 -15.57
CA LYS A 107 4.18 23.08 -16.79
C LYS A 107 5.56 22.47 -16.55
N GLY A 108 5.99 22.31 -15.30
CA GLY A 108 7.27 21.71 -14.95
C GLY A 108 7.34 20.21 -15.27
N ASP A 109 8.50 19.63 -15.10
CA ASP A 109 8.73 18.21 -15.23
C ASP A 109 8.22 17.42 -13.99
N SER A 110 8.15 16.10 -14.11
CA SER A 110 7.71 15.23 -13.02
C SER A 110 8.68 15.27 -11.83
N THR A 111 9.98 15.34 -12.09
CA THR A 111 11.02 15.40 -11.06
C THR A 111 10.82 16.63 -10.17
N SER A 112 10.67 17.81 -10.74
CA SER A 112 10.39 19.04 -9.99
C SER A 112 9.09 18.95 -9.18
N SER A 113 8.03 18.38 -9.75
CA SER A 113 6.77 18.18 -9.07
C SER A 113 6.89 17.24 -7.87
N ILE A 114 7.64 16.16 -7.99
CA ILE A 114 7.94 15.21 -6.92
C ILE A 114 8.75 15.89 -5.81
N LEU A 115 9.77 16.67 -6.16
CA LEU A 115 10.60 17.39 -5.19
C LEU A 115 9.79 18.39 -4.36
N VAL A 116 8.83 19.10 -4.95
CA VAL A 116 7.92 20.00 -4.22
C VAL A 116 7.10 19.20 -3.19
N ARG A 117 6.53 18.05 -3.59
CA ARG A 117 5.75 17.20 -2.68
C ARG A 117 6.61 16.60 -1.56
N LEU A 118 7.84 16.22 -1.88
CA LEU A 118 8.80 15.72 -0.90
C LEU A 118 9.14 16.81 0.13
N ASN A 119 9.40 18.03 -0.32
CA ASN A 119 9.66 19.19 0.54
C ASN A 119 8.49 19.45 1.51
N ASP A 120 7.23 19.38 1.05
CA ASP A 120 6.06 19.53 1.89
C ASP A 120 6.01 18.46 3.01
N LYS A 121 6.33 17.21 2.69
CA LYS A 121 6.33 16.12 3.68
C LYS A 121 7.44 16.29 4.71
N ILE A 122 8.65 16.65 4.27
CA ILE A 122 9.77 16.95 5.16
C ILE A 122 9.42 18.15 6.05
N GLY A 123 8.81 19.19 5.49
CA GLY A 123 8.33 20.35 6.24
C GLY A 123 7.34 19.98 7.34
N ARG A 124 6.40 19.07 7.08
CA ARG A 124 5.46 18.57 8.11
C ARG A 124 6.14 17.77 9.20
N VAL A 125 7.12 16.94 8.86
CA VAL A 125 7.91 16.20 9.87
C VAL A 125 8.65 17.17 10.76
N LYS A 126 9.29 18.19 10.18
CA LYS A 126 10.03 19.23 10.91
C LYS A 126 9.13 20.10 11.81
N ALA A 127 7.91 20.39 11.36
CA ALA A 127 6.97 21.27 12.05
C ALA A 127 6.13 20.53 13.10
N ASN A 128 6.31 19.23 13.30
CA ASN A 128 5.52 18.46 14.25
C ASN A 128 5.92 18.82 15.69
N PRO A 129 4.99 19.34 16.52
CA PRO A 129 5.29 19.79 17.88
C PRO A 129 5.66 18.64 18.83
N ASP A 130 5.29 17.41 18.51
CA ASP A 130 5.51 16.23 19.36
C ASP A 130 6.90 15.59 19.17
N ASP A 131 7.77 16.17 18.35
CA ASP A 131 9.08 15.64 17.95
C ASP A 131 9.04 14.18 17.41
N LYS A 132 7.85 13.66 17.12
CA LYS A 132 7.63 12.31 16.59
C LYS A 132 7.05 12.39 15.18
N PRO A 133 7.79 11.95 14.16
CA PRO A 133 7.26 11.94 12.81
C PRO A 133 6.01 11.05 12.71
N ARG A 134 4.97 11.54 12.03
CA ARG A 134 3.77 10.72 11.76
C ARG A 134 4.12 9.65 10.75
N ILE A 135 3.68 8.43 11.00
CA ILE A 135 3.96 7.26 10.14
C ILE A 135 3.58 7.56 8.69
N ASN A 136 2.42 8.19 8.46
CA ASN A 136 1.98 8.51 7.09
C ASN A 136 2.93 9.48 6.37
N ASP A 137 3.48 10.49 7.06
CA ASP A 137 4.43 11.43 6.43
C ASP A 137 5.75 10.72 6.09
N VAL A 138 6.21 9.79 6.95
CA VAL A 138 7.41 8.97 6.68
C VAL A 138 7.18 8.03 5.49
N CYS A 139 6.03 7.34 5.44
CA CYS A 139 5.66 6.50 4.30
C CYS A 139 5.57 7.31 2.99
N ASP A 140 5.00 8.51 3.04
CA ASP A 140 4.92 9.38 1.87
C ASP A 140 6.32 9.84 1.40
N ILE A 141 7.24 10.13 2.32
CA ILE A 141 8.64 10.48 1.99
C ILE A 141 9.31 9.31 1.26
N ILE A 142 9.23 8.08 1.79
CA ILE A 142 9.78 6.88 1.14
C ILE A 142 9.15 6.72 -0.26
N GLY A 143 7.83 6.88 -0.36
CA GLY A 143 7.11 6.79 -1.63
C GLY A 143 7.58 7.81 -2.65
N TYR A 144 7.69 9.08 -2.28
CA TYR A 144 8.19 10.12 -3.20
C TYR A 144 9.66 9.94 -3.54
N CYS A 145 10.51 9.44 -2.63
CA CYS A 145 11.90 9.08 -2.96
C CYS A 145 11.94 7.96 -4.01
N THR A 146 11.09 6.93 -3.87
CA THR A 146 10.99 5.86 -4.87
C THR A 146 10.54 6.39 -6.23
N LEU A 147 9.49 7.23 -6.27
CA LEU A 147 9.02 7.86 -7.51
C LEU A 147 10.07 8.80 -8.12
N LEU A 148 10.88 9.46 -7.31
CA LEU A 148 11.99 10.29 -7.77
C LEU A 148 13.04 9.44 -8.49
N LEU A 149 13.45 8.29 -7.94
CA LEU A 149 14.36 7.36 -8.60
C LEU A 149 13.80 6.88 -9.94
N ILE A 150 12.50 6.57 -10.01
CA ILE A 150 11.83 6.19 -11.26
C ILE A 150 11.87 7.35 -12.27
N SER A 151 11.58 8.59 -11.85
CA SER A 151 11.60 9.77 -12.73
C SER A 151 13.00 10.11 -13.25
N MET A 152 14.05 9.69 -12.54
CA MET A 152 15.45 9.80 -12.94
C MET A 152 15.89 8.65 -13.86
N GLY A 153 15.04 7.65 -14.11
CA GLY A 153 15.36 6.48 -14.92
C GLY A 153 16.31 5.48 -14.24
N VAL A 154 16.39 5.50 -12.89
CA VAL A 154 17.27 4.61 -12.13
C VAL A 154 16.73 3.18 -12.21
N THR A 155 17.60 2.22 -12.49
CA THR A 155 17.29 0.78 -12.54
C THR A 155 17.71 0.03 -11.27
N ALA A 156 17.24 -1.20 -11.13
CA ALA A 156 17.67 -2.05 -10.02
C ALA A 156 19.18 -2.37 -10.07
N GLU A 157 19.73 -2.48 -11.29
CA GLU A 157 21.17 -2.68 -11.50
C GLU A 157 21.99 -1.48 -11.04
N ASP A 158 21.48 -0.25 -11.23
CA ASP A 158 22.16 0.95 -10.74
C ASP A 158 22.22 0.98 -9.22
N ILE A 159 21.11 0.60 -8.55
CA ILE A 159 21.08 0.49 -7.08
C ILE A 159 22.01 -0.61 -6.58
N ALA A 160 22.12 -1.72 -7.31
CA ALA A 160 23.01 -2.83 -6.93
C ALA A 160 24.49 -2.44 -6.89
N LYS A 161 24.89 -1.43 -7.66
CA LYS A 161 26.28 -0.91 -7.67
C LYS A 161 26.70 -0.20 -6.37
N PHE A 162 25.73 0.15 -5.50
CA PHE A 162 26.03 0.77 -4.19
C PHE A 162 26.29 -0.25 -3.07
N LYS A 163 26.46 -1.55 -3.40
CA LYS A 163 26.78 -2.61 -2.43
C LYS A 163 28.28 -2.85 -2.27
N ASP A 164 29.13 -1.98 -2.80
CA ASP A 164 30.60 -2.10 -2.75
C ASP A 164 31.18 -1.83 -1.35
#